data_97d3e74c0353b740dfecaa15a6485783
#
_entry.id   97d3e74c0353b740dfecaa15a6485783
#
_cell.length_a   1.000
_cell.length_b   1.000
_cell.length_c   1.000
_cell.angle_alpha   90.00
_cell.angle_beta   90.00
_cell.angle_gamma   90.00
#
_symmetry.space_group_name_H-M   'P 1'
#
loop_
_entity.id
_entity.type
_entity.pdbx_description
1 polymer ?
#
loop_
_entity_poly.entity_id
_entity_poly.type
_entity_poly.pdbx_seq_one_letter_code
_entity_poly.pdbx_strand_id
1 'polypeptide(L)'
;MTTNIITGWHYKHLELTMLREMARIAFRAYPTRCKAWLALRRHLAVHLVYKNTCHLTKAVHINERIFLQMTFPRLGTAAMDVLVKNELHRQLPIPNHSPGLNVLVLAITKKCSLQCAHCFEWDNLNSREQLSADDVVSIVRKFQINGVATIELSGGEPLNRFDDLVYILENSHTQQTDFWLLTSGYRLTPSRAQELASAGLVGLGLSLDHWDAAEHDRFRGLLGSFEWARQATQSAQAAGLAVCLTLTAVREFCTPEHLWAYARLARDWGVPFIRILEPRAVGHYANQDVELRPSDIAVLEDFLRTIQRNPTYRDYPAVDYYAAYQRKVGCSGAGQRFLYVDTDGDMHACPFCQNKCGSALCGSIEACITTLQKASGCHAYENV
;
A
#
# COMPACT_ATOMS: atom_id res chain seq x y z
N MET A 1 -12.43 4.49 -19.31
CA MET A 1 -12.41 3.71 -18.04
C MET A 1 -13.72 3.93 -17.31
N THR A 2 -14.41 2.86 -16.89
CA THR A 2 -15.59 2.96 -16.01
C THR A 2 -15.14 2.72 -14.58
N THR A 3 -15.26 3.73 -13.73
CA THR A 3 -14.95 3.62 -12.29
C THR A 3 -16.22 3.87 -11.50
N ASN A 4 -16.63 2.92 -10.69
CA ASN A 4 -17.82 3.02 -9.85
C ASN A 4 -17.48 2.69 -8.40
N ILE A 5 -17.93 3.50 -7.47
CA ILE A 5 -17.82 3.22 -6.03
C ILE A 5 -19.02 2.37 -5.61
N ILE A 6 -18.73 1.20 -5.06
CA ILE A 6 -19.70 0.23 -4.55
C ILE A 6 -19.96 0.55 -3.08
N THR A 7 -21.23 0.81 -2.72
CA THR A 7 -21.63 1.14 -1.34
C THR A 7 -22.97 0.44 -0.98
N GLY A 8 -23.39 0.58 0.26
CA GLY A 8 -24.72 0.19 0.72
C GLY A 8 -25.01 -1.30 0.52
N TRP A 9 -26.14 -1.62 -0.11
CA TRP A 9 -26.56 -3.00 -0.33
C TRP A 9 -25.62 -3.79 -1.26
N HIS A 10 -25.09 -3.15 -2.30
CA HIS A 10 -24.15 -3.78 -3.21
C HIS A 10 -22.82 -4.16 -2.51
N TYR A 11 -22.35 -3.30 -1.60
CA TYR A 11 -21.18 -3.62 -0.77
C TYR A 11 -21.45 -4.80 0.17
N LYS A 12 -22.63 -4.88 0.80
CA LYS A 12 -23.01 -6.04 1.64
C LYS A 12 -23.05 -7.34 0.85
N HIS A 13 -23.56 -7.31 -0.37
CA HIS A 13 -23.55 -8.49 -1.25
C HIS A 13 -22.12 -8.92 -1.58
N LEU A 14 -21.24 -7.96 -1.87
CA LEU A 14 -19.82 -8.21 -2.11
C LEU A 14 -19.14 -8.83 -0.88
N GLU A 15 -19.43 -8.35 0.33
CA GLU A 15 -18.95 -8.97 1.57
C GLU A 15 -19.35 -10.43 1.71
N LEU A 16 -20.59 -10.78 1.41
CA LEU A 16 -21.04 -12.18 1.45
C LEU A 16 -20.26 -13.05 0.44
N THR A 17 -19.97 -12.52 -0.74
CA THR A 17 -19.14 -13.20 -1.74
C THR A 17 -17.72 -13.41 -1.22
N MET A 18 -17.11 -12.38 -0.62
CA MET A 18 -15.79 -12.49 0.00
C MET A 18 -15.75 -13.54 1.12
N LEU A 19 -16.74 -13.55 1.99
CA LEU A 19 -16.84 -14.55 3.07
C LEU A 19 -16.93 -15.98 2.51
N ARG A 20 -17.66 -16.20 1.43
CA ARG A 20 -17.72 -17.50 0.74
C ARG A 20 -16.36 -17.91 0.17
N GLU A 21 -15.65 -16.97 -0.47
CA GLU A 21 -14.32 -17.23 -0.99
C GLU A 21 -13.31 -17.52 0.12
N MET A 22 -13.33 -16.76 1.21
CA MET A 22 -12.49 -17.04 2.40
C MET A 22 -12.76 -18.44 2.95
N ALA A 23 -14.03 -18.84 3.04
CA ALA A 23 -14.40 -20.18 3.47
C ALA A 23 -13.88 -21.25 2.49
N ARG A 24 -14.05 -21.05 1.17
CA ARG A 24 -13.53 -21.93 0.13
C ARG A 24 -12.01 -22.14 0.25
N ILE A 25 -11.27 -21.06 0.46
CA ILE A 25 -9.82 -21.09 0.64
C ILE A 25 -9.45 -21.85 1.93
N ALA A 26 -10.13 -21.55 3.05
CA ALA A 26 -9.89 -22.21 4.32
C ALA A 26 -10.10 -23.73 4.21
N PHE A 27 -11.21 -24.18 3.62
CA PHE A 27 -11.51 -25.61 3.46
C PHE A 27 -10.55 -26.34 2.51
N ARG A 28 -9.87 -25.62 1.63
CA ARG A 28 -8.81 -26.19 0.78
C ARG A 28 -7.43 -26.20 1.46
N ALA A 29 -7.18 -25.24 2.34
CA ALA A 29 -5.88 -25.07 2.97
C ALA A 29 -5.66 -25.98 4.19
N TYR A 30 -6.71 -26.36 4.90
CA TYR A 30 -6.59 -27.18 6.11
C TYR A 30 -6.97 -28.65 5.88
N PRO A 31 -6.29 -29.60 6.55
CA PRO A 31 -6.53 -31.03 6.38
C PRO A 31 -7.89 -31.51 6.95
N THR A 32 -8.47 -30.75 7.87
CA THR A 32 -9.78 -31.08 8.47
C THR A 32 -10.72 -29.88 8.49
N ARG A 33 -12.03 -30.14 8.35
CA ARG A 33 -13.08 -29.11 8.43
C ARG A 33 -13.06 -28.35 9.75
N CYS A 34 -12.79 -29.05 10.86
CA CYS A 34 -12.72 -28.41 12.19
C CYS A 34 -11.61 -27.36 12.26
N LYS A 35 -10.39 -27.66 11.74
CA LYS A 35 -9.28 -26.70 11.68
C LYS A 35 -9.61 -25.53 10.77
N ALA A 36 -10.21 -25.79 9.60
CA ALA A 36 -10.64 -24.72 8.69
C ALA A 36 -11.66 -23.77 9.36
N TRP A 37 -12.67 -24.30 10.04
CA TRP A 37 -13.66 -23.50 10.79
C TRP A 37 -13.04 -22.71 11.92
N LEU A 38 -12.11 -23.31 12.69
CA LEU A 38 -11.43 -22.62 13.78
C LEU A 38 -10.60 -21.45 13.27
N ALA A 39 -9.80 -21.66 12.20
CA ALA A 39 -9.00 -20.62 11.58
C ALA A 39 -9.88 -19.50 11.01
N LEU A 40 -10.94 -19.86 10.30
CA LEU A 40 -11.89 -18.90 9.73
C LEU A 40 -12.56 -18.05 10.80
N ARG A 41 -13.06 -18.68 11.90
CA ARG A 41 -13.67 -17.95 13.01
C ARG A 41 -12.70 -16.96 13.64
N ARG A 42 -11.44 -17.36 13.88
CA ARG A 42 -10.41 -16.46 14.43
C ARG A 42 -10.11 -15.32 13.48
N HIS A 43 -9.95 -15.63 12.19
CA HIS A 43 -9.70 -14.61 11.17
C HIS A 43 -10.86 -13.60 11.06
N LEU A 44 -12.12 -14.06 11.09
CA LEU A 44 -13.28 -13.18 11.06
C LEU A 44 -13.34 -12.23 12.26
N ALA A 45 -12.92 -12.67 13.43
CA ALA A 45 -12.84 -11.78 14.60
C ALA A 45 -11.83 -10.64 14.36
N VAL A 46 -10.64 -10.95 13.84
CA VAL A 46 -9.62 -9.95 13.47
C VAL A 46 -10.12 -9.04 12.34
N HIS A 47 -10.74 -9.61 11.31
CA HIS A 47 -11.30 -8.86 10.19
C HIS A 47 -12.40 -7.89 10.63
N LEU A 48 -13.25 -8.27 11.60
CA LEU A 48 -14.27 -7.38 12.15
C LEU A 48 -13.65 -6.18 12.88
N VAL A 49 -12.56 -6.39 13.63
CA VAL A 49 -11.82 -5.28 14.26
C VAL A 49 -11.29 -4.34 13.19
N TYR A 50 -10.63 -4.87 12.15
CA TYR A 50 -10.12 -4.08 11.03
C TYR A 50 -11.24 -3.30 10.33
N LYS A 51 -12.31 -3.99 9.93
CA LYS A 51 -13.47 -3.39 9.26
C LYS A 51 -14.08 -2.26 10.07
N ASN A 52 -14.28 -2.47 11.37
CA ASN A 52 -14.90 -1.47 12.23
C ASN A 52 -14.00 -0.26 12.47
N THR A 53 -12.69 -0.48 12.59
CA THR A 53 -11.71 0.59 12.82
C THR A 53 -11.47 1.42 11.57
N CYS A 54 -11.29 0.77 10.41
CA CYS A 54 -11.08 1.45 9.14
C CYS A 54 -12.41 1.86 8.46
N HIS A 55 -13.55 1.61 9.11
CA HIS A 55 -14.88 1.93 8.59
C HIS A 55 -15.11 1.43 7.16
N LEU A 56 -14.69 0.21 6.84
CA LEU A 56 -14.81 -0.34 5.48
C LEU A 56 -16.27 -0.50 5.07
N THR A 57 -16.73 0.37 4.20
CA THR A 57 -18.12 0.40 3.68
C THR A 57 -18.17 0.66 2.18
N LYS A 58 -16.99 0.84 1.57
CA LYS A 58 -16.81 1.10 0.16
C LYS A 58 -15.90 0.06 -0.49
N ALA A 59 -16.19 -0.27 -1.74
CA ALA A 59 -15.29 -0.96 -2.65
C ALA A 59 -15.31 -0.21 -3.98
N VAL A 60 -14.37 -0.48 -4.85
CA VAL A 60 -14.26 0.20 -6.13
C VAL A 60 -14.26 -0.82 -7.26
N HIS A 61 -15.10 -0.60 -8.26
CA HIS A 61 -15.13 -1.34 -9.49
C HIS A 61 -14.45 -0.53 -10.60
N ILE A 62 -13.36 -1.05 -11.14
CA ILE A 62 -12.58 -0.43 -12.22
C ILE A 62 -12.55 -1.43 -13.38
N ASN A 63 -13.27 -1.11 -14.47
CA ASN A 63 -13.53 -2.03 -15.56
C ASN A 63 -14.15 -3.34 -15.00
N GLU A 64 -13.47 -4.49 -15.14
CA GLU A 64 -13.95 -5.79 -14.62
C GLU A 64 -13.32 -6.17 -13.28
N ARG A 65 -12.56 -5.26 -12.64
CA ARG A 65 -11.77 -5.54 -11.44
C ARG A 65 -12.39 -4.85 -10.22
N ILE A 66 -12.46 -5.56 -9.10
CA ILE A 66 -12.99 -5.04 -7.83
C ILE A 66 -11.86 -4.92 -6.83
N PHE A 67 -11.77 -3.75 -6.21
CA PHE A 67 -10.79 -3.40 -5.19
C PHE A 67 -11.48 -2.97 -3.90
N LEU A 68 -10.94 -3.37 -2.77
CA LEU A 68 -11.36 -2.87 -1.46
C LEU A 68 -10.52 -1.66 -1.04
N GLN A 69 -9.23 -1.78 -1.19
CA GLN A 69 -8.21 -0.77 -0.89
C GLN A 69 -6.99 -1.04 -1.78
N MET A 70 -6.04 -0.12 -1.81
CA MET A 70 -4.81 -0.28 -2.58
C MET A 70 -3.96 -1.48 -2.11
N THR A 71 -3.88 -1.70 -0.78
CA THR A 71 -3.07 -2.78 -0.19
C THR A 71 -3.70 -4.17 -0.29
N PHE A 72 -4.97 -4.24 -0.68
CA PHE A 72 -5.65 -5.51 -0.88
C PHE A 72 -5.59 -5.89 -2.36
N PRO A 73 -5.18 -7.12 -2.69
CA PRO A 73 -5.25 -7.60 -4.06
C PRO A 73 -6.67 -7.53 -4.63
N ARG A 74 -6.75 -7.53 -5.95
CA ARG A 74 -8.03 -7.58 -6.68
C ARG A 74 -8.84 -8.81 -6.27
N LEU A 75 -10.12 -8.64 -6.05
CA LEU A 75 -11.00 -9.75 -5.68
C LEU A 75 -11.07 -10.80 -6.81
N GLY A 76 -11.06 -12.07 -6.40
CA GLY A 76 -11.13 -13.21 -7.33
C GLY A 76 -9.82 -13.57 -8.03
N THR A 77 -8.68 -13.01 -7.59
CA THR A 77 -7.35 -13.31 -8.15
C THR A 77 -6.56 -14.26 -7.25
N ALA A 78 -5.53 -14.90 -7.81
CA ALA A 78 -4.60 -15.72 -7.05
C ALA A 78 -3.85 -14.92 -5.97
N ALA A 79 -3.55 -13.64 -6.21
CA ALA A 79 -2.97 -12.74 -5.21
C ALA A 79 -3.89 -12.59 -3.98
N MET A 80 -5.21 -12.51 -4.18
CA MET A 80 -6.18 -12.49 -3.08
C MET A 80 -6.21 -13.82 -2.31
N ASP A 81 -6.11 -14.95 -3.01
CA ASP A 81 -5.99 -16.29 -2.38
C ASP A 81 -4.72 -16.37 -1.51
N VAL A 82 -3.59 -15.82 -1.97
CA VAL A 82 -2.34 -15.71 -1.19
C VAL A 82 -2.56 -14.89 0.08
N LEU A 83 -3.14 -13.70 -0.02
CA LEU A 83 -3.43 -12.84 1.13
C LEU A 83 -4.30 -13.56 2.16
N VAL A 84 -5.40 -14.20 1.73
CA VAL A 84 -6.31 -14.93 2.62
C VAL A 84 -5.59 -16.11 3.30
N LYS A 85 -4.77 -16.86 2.58
CA LYS A 85 -3.97 -17.96 3.16
C LYS A 85 -2.98 -17.43 4.22
N ASN A 86 -2.29 -16.31 3.95
CA ASN A 86 -1.38 -15.70 4.90
C ASN A 86 -2.12 -15.28 6.17
N GLU A 87 -3.28 -14.63 6.06
CA GLU A 87 -4.08 -14.22 7.22
C GLU A 87 -4.64 -15.43 8.00
N LEU A 88 -5.08 -16.49 7.32
CA LEU A 88 -5.52 -17.72 7.97
C LEU A 88 -4.36 -18.43 8.69
N HIS A 89 -3.15 -18.49 8.05
CA HIS A 89 -1.95 -19.09 8.64
C HIS A 89 -1.54 -18.38 9.94
N ARG A 90 -1.66 -17.06 10.01
CA ARG A 90 -1.40 -16.28 11.25
C ARG A 90 -2.37 -16.64 12.38
N GLN A 91 -3.59 -17.07 12.08
CA GLN A 91 -4.57 -17.48 13.09
C GLN A 91 -4.38 -18.93 13.53
N LEU A 92 -4.01 -19.78 12.62
CA LEU A 92 -3.74 -21.19 12.83
C LEU A 92 -2.76 -21.67 11.74
N PRO A 93 -1.57 -22.18 12.08
CA PRO A 93 -0.60 -22.61 11.09
C PRO A 93 -1.17 -23.61 10.09
N ILE A 94 -0.99 -23.34 8.81
CA ILE A 94 -1.34 -24.24 7.70
C ILE A 94 -0.13 -25.18 7.48
N PRO A 95 -0.31 -26.50 7.44
CA PRO A 95 0.78 -27.45 7.18
C PRO A 95 1.51 -27.16 5.86
N ASN A 96 2.84 -27.19 5.85
CA ASN A 96 3.68 -26.96 4.68
C ASN A 96 3.48 -25.60 3.98
N HIS A 97 3.04 -24.58 4.73
CA HIS A 97 2.90 -23.22 4.27
C HIS A 97 3.83 -22.30 5.07
N SER A 98 4.69 -21.57 4.38
CA SER A 98 5.53 -20.55 5.01
C SER A 98 4.71 -19.30 5.32
N PRO A 99 5.02 -18.57 6.41
CA PRO A 99 4.35 -17.31 6.72
C PRO A 99 4.70 -16.26 5.65
N GLY A 100 3.80 -16.06 4.70
CA GLY A 100 3.96 -15.07 3.65
C GLY A 100 3.62 -13.64 4.11
N LEU A 101 4.02 -12.67 3.31
CA LEU A 101 3.73 -11.26 3.52
C LEU A 101 2.47 -10.85 2.74
N ASN A 102 1.70 -9.91 3.30
CA ASN A 102 0.61 -9.30 2.54
C ASN A 102 1.18 -8.27 1.55
N VAL A 103 2.16 -7.47 1.99
CA VAL A 103 2.77 -6.41 1.18
C VAL A 103 4.29 -6.43 1.32
N LEU A 104 4.97 -6.31 0.20
CA LEU A 104 6.39 -5.95 0.12
C LEU A 104 6.48 -4.54 -0.47
N VAL A 105 7.11 -3.61 0.25
CA VAL A 105 7.54 -2.33 -0.33
C VAL A 105 8.99 -2.51 -0.78
N LEU A 106 9.26 -2.33 -2.07
CA LEU A 106 10.56 -2.58 -2.69
C LEU A 106 11.06 -1.31 -3.39
N ALA A 107 12.12 -0.72 -2.86
CA ALA A 107 12.78 0.42 -3.48
C ALA A 107 13.75 -0.06 -4.57
N ILE A 108 13.56 0.44 -5.80
CA ILE A 108 14.32 -0.01 -6.97
C ILE A 108 15.36 0.99 -7.45
N THR A 109 15.34 2.22 -6.94
CA THR A 109 16.24 3.29 -7.38
C THR A 109 16.49 4.33 -6.30
N LYS A 110 17.70 4.88 -6.29
CA LYS A 110 18.10 6.03 -5.47
C LYS A 110 17.86 7.37 -6.20
N LYS A 111 17.55 7.35 -7.50
CA LYS A 111 17.42 8.57 -8.30
C LYS A 111 16.08 9.24 -8.10
N CYS A 112 16.12 10.52 -7.71
CA CYS A 112 14.95 11.37 -7.55
C CYS A 112 15.32 12.83 -7.82
N SER A 113 14.46 13.54 -8.55
CA SER A 113 14.62 14.98 -8.77
C SER A 113 13.90 15.84 -7.73
N LEU A 114 13.08 15.21 -6.88
CA LEU A 114 12.30 15.87 -5.84
C LEU A 114 13.14 16.06 -4.57
N GLN A 115 12.75 17.05 -3.76
CA GLN A 115 13.33 17.36 -2.45
C GLN A 115 12.24 17.42 -1.37
N CYS A 116 11.46 16.34 -1.27
CA CYS A 116 10.28 16.28 -0.43
C CYS A 116 10.63 16.49 1.06
N ALA A 117 9.81 17.29 1.75
CA ALA A 117 9.98 17.57 3.17
C ALA A 117 9.99 16.31 4.06
N HIS A 118 9.22 15.28 3.66
CA HIS A 118 9.01 14.04 4.43
C HIS A 118 9.80 12.82 3.91
N CYS A 119 10.79 13.03 3.02
CA CYS A 119 11.47 11.93 2.35
C CYS A 119 12.22 11.04 3.34
N PHE A 120 11.80 9.78 3.49
CA PHE A 120 12.46 8.83 4.38
C PHE A 120 13.77 8.26 3.78
N GLU A 121 13.92 8.28 2.45
CA GLU A 121 15.14 7.89 1.72
C GLU A 121 16.15 9.04 1.54
N TRP A 122 15.95 10.18 2.20
CA TRP A 122 16.70 11.42 1.99
C TRP A 122 18.22 11.23 1.93
N ASP A 123 18.76 10.47 2.88
CA ASP A 123 20.21 10.29 3.03
C ASP A 123 20.82 9.41 1.94
N ASN A 124 19.99 8.61 1.25
CA ASN A 124 20.38 7.69 0.19
C ASN A 124 20.16 8.25 -1.22
N LEU A 125 19.36 9.34 -1.34
CA LEU A 125 18.99 9.88 -2.64
C LEU A 125 20.19 10.28 -3.49
N ASN A 126 20.07 9.98 -4.78
CA ASN A 126 21.02 10.33 -5.84
C ASN A 126 22.46 9.78 -5.63
N SER A 127 22.66 8.89 -4.68
CA SER A 127 23.90 8.12 -4.56
C SER A 127 24.00 7.05 -5.68
N ARG A 128 25.06 6.23 -5.63
CA ARG A 128 25.29 5.17 -6.64
C ARG A 128 24.25 4.07 -6.52
N GLU A 129 23.63 3.69 -7.65
CA GLU A 129 22.75 2.52 -7.73
C GLU A 129 23.51 1.23 -7.40
N GLN A 130 22.90 0.35 -6.63
CA GLN A 130 23.47 -0.95 -6.24
C GLN A 130 22.76 -2.10 -6.94
N LEU A 131 21.43 -2.00 -7.15
CA LEU A 131 20.64 -3.07 -7.72
C LEU A 131 20.49 -2.93 -9.24
N SER A 132 20.89 -3.98 -9.97
CA SER A 132 20.51 -4.14 -11.38
C SER A 132 19.02 -4.55 -11.51
N ALA A 133 18.47 -4.50 -12.72
CA ALA A 133 17.10 -4.98 -12.97
C ALA A 133 16.97 -6.49 -12.65
N ASP A 134 18.00 -7.29 -12.97
CA ASP A 134 18.05 -8.73 -12.66
C ASP A 134 18.08 -9.00 -11.15
N ASP A 135 18.79 -8.19 -10.37
CA ASP A 135 18.78 -8.28 -8.90
C ASP A 135 17.36 -8.03 -8.37
N VAL A 136 16.68 -7.01 -8.87
CA VAL A 136 15.29 -6.70 -8.48
C VAL A 136 14.36 -7.85 -8.86
N VAL A 137 14.47 -8.41 -10.07
CA VAL A 137 13.69 -9.61 -10.48
C VAL A 137 13.98 -10.79 -9.56
N SER A 138 15.24 -11.01 -9.20
CA SER A 138 15.62 -12.08 -8.26
C SER A 138 14.96 -11.90 -6.90
N ILE A 139 15.00 -10.68 -6.34
CA ILE A 139 14.32 -10.34 -5.08
C ILE A 139 12.81 -10.60 -5.20
N VAL A 140 12.16 -10.06 -6.23
CA VAL A 140 10.72 -10.23 -6.48
C VAL A 140 10.34 -11.71 -6.50
N ARG A 141 11.06 -12.53 -7.28
CA ARG A 141 10.78 -13.97 -7.39
C ARG A 141 10.94 -14.71 -6.06
N LYS A 142 11.97 -14.37 -5.27
CA LYS A 142 12.15 -14.95 -3.92
C LYS A 142 10.95 -14.64 -3.02
N PHE A 143 10.46 -13.40 -3.03
CA PHE A 143 9.27 -13.04 -2.23
C PHE A 143 7.99 -13.68 -2.78
N GLN A 144 7.85 -13.85 -4.09
CA GLN A 144 6.71 -14.56 -4.70
C GLN A 144 6.68 -16.03 -4.29
N ILE A 145 7.85 -16.71 -4.28
CA ILE A 145 7.97 -18.09 -3.77
C ILE A 145 7.56 -18.17 -2.29
N ASN A 146 7.90 -17.15 -1.49
CA ASN A 146 7.52 -17.04 -0.09
C ASN A 146 6.08 -16.52 0.13
N GLY A 147 5.27 -16.36 -0.92
CA GLY A 147 3.84 -16.05 -0.82
C GLY A 147 3.56 -14.59 -0.49
N VAL A 148 4.15 -13.63 -1.22
CA VAL A 148 3.76 -12.22 -1.15
C VAL A 148 2.52 -11.94 -2.00
N ALA A 149 1.53 -11.26 -1.42
CA ALA A 149 0.27 -10.97 -2.12
C ALA A 149 0.35 -9.69 -2.99
N THR A 150 1.02 -8.65 -2.49
CA THR A 150 1.18 -7.36 -3.18
C THR A 150 2.62 -6.90 -3.11
N ILE A 151 3.15 -6.35 -4.21
CA ILE A 151 4.44 -5.67 -4.24
C ILE A 151 4.22 -4.21 -4.66
N GLU A 152 4.67 -3.30 -3.81
CA GLU A 152 4.70 -1.87 -4.07
C GLU A 152 6.11 -1.47 -4.51
N LEU A 153 6.32 -1.27 -5.82
CA LEU A 153 7.59 -0.78 -6.38
C LEU A 153 7.75 0.70 -6.05
N SER A 154 8.87 1.06 -5.45
CA SER A 154 9.14 2.37 -4.86
C SER A 154 10.62 2.76 -5.08
N GLY A 155 11.13 3.67 -4.27
CA GLY A 155 12.52 4.13 -4.25
C GLY A 155 12.60 5.64 -4.12
N GLY A 156 13.52 6.26 -4.82
CA GLY A 156 13.48 7.69 -5.11
C GLY A 156 12.26 8.00 -6.00
N GLU A 157 12.47 8.11 -7.33
CA GLU A 157 11.36 8.16 -8.29
C GLU A 157 11.50 6.97 -9.27
N PRO A 158 10.69 5.93 -9.12
CA PRO A 158 10.87 4.68 -9.88
C PRO A 158 10.69 4.87 -11.40
N LEU A 159 9.94 5.86 -11.86
CA LEU A 159 9.81 6.17 -13.30
C LEU A 159 11.11 6.67 -13.94
N ASN A 160 12.15 6.98 -13.16
CA ASN A 160 13.50 7.21 -13.68
C ASN A 160 14.14 5.92 -14.26
N ARG A 161 13.67 4.75 -13.81
CA ARG A 161 14.08 3.43 -14.32
C ARG A 161 12.92 2.75 -15.06
N PHE A 162 12.30 3.49 -16.00
CA PHE A 162 11.09 3.04 -16.67
C PHE A 162 11.26 1.70 -17.40
N ASP A 163 12.33 1.55 -18.16
CA ASP A 163 12.59 0.31 -18.93
C ASP A 163 12.82 -0.87 -17.99
N ASP A 164 13.49 -0.63 -16.85
CA ASP A 164 13.67 -1.66 -15.82
C ASP A 164 12.34 -2.03 -15.14
N LEU A 165 11.42 -1.05 -14.93
CA LEU A 165 10.08 -1.34 -14.40
C LEU A 165 9.32 -2.30 -15.31
N VAL A 166 9.33 -2.05 -16.63
CA VAL A 166 8.70 -2.94 -17.62
C VAL A 166 9.35 -4.31 -17.56
N TYR A 167 10.69 -4.37 -17.60
CA TYR A 167 11.44 -5.60 -17.51
C TYR A 167 11.13 -6.42 -16.24
N ILE A 168 11.08 -5.76 -15.07
CA ILE A 168 10.75 -6.38 -13.78
C ILE A 168 9.35 -7.01 -13.84
N LEU A 169 8.35 -6.29 -14.33
CA LEU A 169 6.98 -6.77 -14.42
C LEU A 169 6.87 -7.97 -15.36
N GLU A 170 7.45 -7.90 -16.55
CA GLU A 170 7.44 -8.97 -17.55
C GLU A 170 8.15 -10.25 -17.08
N ASN A 171 9.18 -10.10 -16.21
CA ASN A 171 9.93 -11.22 -15.66
C ASN A 171 9.44 -11.69 -14.29
N SER A 172 8.26 -11.22 -13.85
CA SER A 172 7.63 -11.56 -12.58
C SER A 172 6.29 -12.28 -12.78
N HIS A 173 5.80 -12.97 -11.74
CA HIS A 173 4.51 -13.66 -11.78
C HIS A 173 3.36 -12.70 -11.43
N THR A 174 3.02 -11.80 -12.37
CA THR A 174 1.97 -10.76 -12.19
C THR A 174 0.54 -11.31 -12.06
N GLN A 175 0.33 -12.61 -12.33
CA GLN A 175 -0.93 -13.29 -12.06
C GLN A 175 -1.07 -13.78 -10.62
N GLN A 176 0.05 -13.96 -9.90
CA GLN A 176 0.08 -14.47 -8.52
C GLN A 176 0.24 -13.36 -7.47
N THR A 177 0.77 -12.20 -7.87
CA THR A 177 1.07 -11.05 -7.03
C THR A 177 0.59 -9.79 -7.73
N ASP A 178 -0.14 -8.93 -7.03
CA ASP A 178 -0.51 -7.61 -7.56
C ASP A 178 0.64 -6.62 -7.41
N PHE A 179 0.99 -5.93 -8.51
CA PHE A 179 2.05 -4.92 -8.52
C PHE A 179 1.47 -3.51 -8.54
N TRP A 180 1.93 -2.67 -7.63
CA TRP A 180 1.62 -1.25 -7.57
C TRP A 180 2.90 -0.43 -7.70
N LEU A 181 2.79 0.77 -8.25
CA LEU A 181 3.91 1.71 -8.38
C LEU A 181 3.67 2.92 -7.47
N LEU A 182 4.59 3.17 -6.53
CA LEU A 182 4.58 4.37 -5.69
C LEU A 182 5.43 5.45 -6.37
N THR A 183 4.79 6.50 -6.87
CA THR A 183 5.43 7.50 -7.74
C THR A 183 4.89 8.91 -7.54
N SER A 184 5.68 9.92 -7.89
CA SER A 184 5.21 11.30 -8.05
C SER A 184 4.46 11.53 -9.38
N GLY A 185 4.48 10.56 -10.29
CA GLY A 185 3.93 10.69 -11.64
C GLY A 185 4.90 11.31 -12.66
N TYR A 186 6.17 11.51 -12.29
CA TYR A 186 7.18 12.10 -13.15
C TYR A 186 7.27 11.42 -14.51
N ARG A 187 7.03 12.20 -15.58
CA ARG A 187 7.07 11.71 -16.97
C ARG A 187 6.20 10.49 -17.28
N LEU A 188 5.12 10.24 -16.54
CA LEU A 188 4.17 9.21 -16.90
C LEU A 188 3.27 9.67 -18.05
N THR A 189 3.70 9.39 -19.26
CA THR A 189 2.92 9.66 -20.48
C THR A 189 1.84 8.58 -20.70
N PRO A 190 0.82 8.84 -21.56
CA PRO A 190 -0.19 7.83 -21.90
C PRO A 190 0.41 6.53 -22.45
N SER A 191 1.46 6.62 -23.30
CA SER A 191 2.14 5.43 -23.85
C SER A 191 2.84 4.62 -22.76
N ARG A 192 3.57 5.28 -21.84
CA ARG A 192 4.23 4.62 -20.71
C ARG A 192 3.23 3.97 -19.76
N ALA A 193 2.11 4.65 -19.47
CA ALA A 193 1.06 4.08 -18.64
C ALA A 193 0.46 2.81 -19.29
N GLN A 194 0.23 2.83 -20.60
CA GLN A 194 -0.27 1.68 -21.34
C GLN A 194 0.74 0.51 -21.33
N GLU A 195 2.02 0.78 -21.49
CA GLU A 195 3.09 -0.22 -21.47
C GLU A 195 3.19 -0.89 -20.09
N LEU A 196 3.20 -0.12 -19.00
CA LEU A 196 3.15 -0.65 -17.63
C LEU A 196 1.90 -1.50 -17.37
N ALA A 197 0.72 -1.06 -17.85
CA ALA A 197 -0.52 -1.83 -17.72
C ALA A 197 -0.42 -3.16 -18.48
N SER A 198 0.17 -3.16 -19.69
CA SER A 198 0.37 -4.36 -20.51
C SER A 198 1.37 -5.32 -19.87
N ALA A 199 2.40 -4.81 -19.20
CA ALA A 199 3.38 -5.60 -18.45
C ALA A 199 2.82 -6.19 -17.14
N GLY A 200 1.62 -5.78 -16.71
CA GLY A 200 0.93 -6.36 -15.56
C GLY A 200 0.85 -5.48 -14.32
N LEU A 201 1.19 -4.19 -14.42
CA LEU A 201 0.97 -3.24 -13.32
C LEU A 201 -0.53 -3.11 -13.04
N VAL A 202 -0.92 -3.12 -11.76
CA VAL A 202 -2.32 -3.03 -11.34
C VAL A 202 -2.76 -1.58 -11.15
N GLY A 203 -1.90 -0.75 -10.60
CA GLY A 203 -2.22 0.65 -10.33
C GLY A 203 -1.07 1.46 -9.76
N LEU A 204 -1.37 2.70 -9.43
CA LEU A 204 -0.44 3.69 -8.89
C LEU A 204 -0.87 4.14 -7.49
N GLY A 205 0.09 4.18 -6.56
CA GLY A 205 0.07 5.02 -5.38
C GLY A 205 0.71 6.36 -5.75
N LEU A 206 -0.10 7.30 -6.20
CA LEU A 206 0.36 8.58 -6.72
C LEU A 206 0.49 9.59 -5.58
N SER A 207 1.68 10.10 -5.41
CA SER A 207 2.00 11.03 -4.35
C SER A 207 1.41 12.41 -4.60
N LEU A 208 0.48 12.83 -3.76
CA LEU A 208 -0.10 14.18 -3.76
C LEU A 208 -0.30 14.63 -2.32
N ASP A 209 0.48 15.60 -1.82
CA ASP A 209 0.44 15.99 -0.40
C ASP A 209 -0.41 17.22 -0.11
N HIS A 210 -0.87 17.93 -1.12
CA HIS A 210 -1.78 19.05 -0.95
C HIS A 210 -2.74 19.19 -2.13
N TRP A 211 -3.94 19.70 -1.89
CA TRP A 211 -4.94 20.01 -2.92
C TRP A 211 -4.65 21.31 -3.66
N ASP A 212 -3.90 22.22 -3.06
CA ASP A 212 -3.38 23.43 -3.70
C ASP A 212 -2.03 23.13 -4.37
N ALA A 213 -1.88 23.57 -5.63
CA ALA A 213 -0.73 23.25 -6.44
C ALA A 213 0.58 23.88 -5.91
N ALA A 214 0.52 25.13 -5.42
CA ALA A 214 1.70 25.82 -4.91
C ALA A 214 2.19 25.18 -3.61
N GLU A 215 1.27 24.79 -2.72
CA GLU A 215 1.60 24.12 -1.48
C GLU A 215 2.15 22.70 -1.72
N HIS A 216 1.58 21.97 -2.68
CA HIS A 216 2.12 20.67 -3.09
C HIS A 216 3.54 20.80 -3.63
N ASP A 217 3.76 21.71 -4.59
CA ASP A 217 5.08 21.94 -5.21
C ASP A 217 6.12 22.35 -4.17
N ARG A 218 5.74 23.21 -3.21
CA ARG A 218 6.58 23.60 -2.09
C ARG A 218 6.96 22.41 -1.21
N PHE A 219 5.98 21.55 -0.89
CA PHE A 219 6.18 20.36 -0.06
C PHE A 219 7.08 19.31 -0.73
N ARG A 220 6.95 19.17 -2.07
CA ARG A 220 7.78 18.28 -2.90
C ARG A 220 9.13 18.87 -3.27
N GLY A 221 9.35 20.18 -3.03
CA GLY A 221 10.58 20.88 -3.36
C GLY A 221 10.83 21.05 -4.87
N LEU A 222 9.76 21.00 -5.68
CA LEU A 222 9.88 21.12 -7.14
C LEU A 222 8.61 21.72 -7.77
N LEU A 223 8.77 22.86 -8.42
CA LEU A 223 7.70 23.54 -9.15
C LEU A 223 7.19 22.66 -10.31
N GLY A 224 5.86 22.52 -10.44
CA GLY A 224 5.21 21.72 -11.46
C GLY A 224 4.96 20.27 -11.09
N SER A 225 5.35 19.83 -9.89
CA SER A 225 5.11 18.46 -9.43
C SER A 225 3.63 18.12 -9.26
N PHE A 226 2.79 19.10 -8.94
CA PHE A 226 1.33 18.95 -8.91
C PHE A 226 0.77 18.60 -10.30
N GLU A 227 1.25 19.29 -11.32
CA GLU A 227 0.82 19.05 -12.70
C GLU A 227 1.25 17.67 -13.20
N TRP A 228 2.41 17.16 -12.76
CA TRP A 228 2.81 15.77 -13.03
C TRP A 228 1.81 14.78 -12.45
N ALA A 229 1.42 14.96 -11.19
CA ALA A 229 0.44 14.10 -10.55
C ALA A 229 -0.91 14.13 -11.28
N ARG A 230 -1.36 15.34 -11.73
CA ARG A 230 -2.60 15.49 -12.51
C ARG A 230 -2.53 14.75 -13.84
N GLN A 231 -1.44 14.95 -14.61
CA GLN A 231 -1.25 14.30 -15.91
C GLN A 231 -1.07 12.78 -15.77
N ALA A 232 -0.34 12.34 -14.75
CA ALA A 232 -0.15 10.93 -14.44
C ALA A 232 -1.48 10.25 -14.09
N THR A 233 -2.35 10.93 -13.34
CA THR A 233 -3.71 10.44 -13.06
C THR A 233 -4.48 10.18 -14.35
N GLN A 234 -4.49 11.13 -15.27
CA GLN A 234 -5.18 11.00 -16.57
C GLN A 234 -4.59 9.87 -17.41
N SER A 235 -3.25 9.80 -17.50
CA SER A 235 -2.54 8.76 -18.26
C SER A 235 -2.83 7.36 -17.71
N ALA A 236 -2.77 7.20 -16.39
CA ALA A 236 -3.04 5.94 -15.72
C ALA A 236 -4.50 5.48 -15.90
N GLN A 237 -5.44 6.39 -15.72
CA GLN A 237 -6.86 6.11 -15.94
C GLN A 237 -7.13 5.71 -17.38
N ALA A 238 -6.57 6.41 -18.37
CA ALA A 238 -6.71 6.06 -19.78
C ALA A 238 -6.18 4.66 -20.09
N ALA A 239 -5.09 4.24 -19.43
CA ALA A 239 -4.52 2.89 -19.54
C ALA A 239 -5.27 1.82 -18.73
N GLY A 240 -6.32 2.20 -17.98
CA GLY A 240 -7.08 1.27 -17.14
C GLY A 240 -6.39 0.89 -15.83
N LEU A 241 -5.35 1.60 -15.41
CA LEU A 241 -4.70 1.43 -14.11
C LEU A 241 -5.54 2.03 -12.99
N ALA A 242 -5.55 1.39 -11.83
CA ALA A 242 -6.13 1.97 -10.62
C ALA A 242 -5.25 3.12 -10.12
N VAL A 243 -5.86 4.19 -9.60
CA VAL A 243 -5.12 5.32 -9.00
C VAL A 243 -5.55 5.49 -7.56
N CYS A 244 -4.59 5.60 -6.66
CA CYS A 244 -4.74 5.97 -5.27
C CYS A 244 -3.91 7.23 -5.01
N LEU A 245 -4.54 8.35 -4.62
CA LEU A 245 -3.78 9.49 -4.16
C LEU A 245 -3.24 9.22 -2.75
N THR A 246 -1.94 9.34 -2.58
CA THR A 246 -1.26 9.14 -1.30
C THR A 246 -0.77 10.47 -0.75
N LEU A 247 -1.19 10.79 0.47
CA LEU A 247 -0.82 12.02 1.16
C LEU A 247 -0.13 11.69 2.48
N THR A 248 0.92 12.46 2.84
CA THR A 248 1.46 12.49 4.19
C THR A 248 0.81 13.64 4.95
N ALA A 249 -0.11 13.32 5.86
CA ALA A 249 -0.88 14.28 6.61
C ALA A 249 -0.01 14.90 7.72
N VAL A 250 0.66 16.02 7.42
CA VAL A 250 1.36 16.84 8.43
C VAL A 250 0.36 17.59 9.29
N ARG A 251 0.80 18.08 10.48
CA ARG A 251 -0.09 18.75 11.45
C ARG A 251 -0.92 19.88 10.84
N GLU A 252 -0.28 20.71 10.00
CA GLU A 252 -0.93 21.84 9.32
C GLU A 252 -2.02 21.41 8.35
N PHE A 253 -1.90 20.19 7.81
CA PHE A 253 -2.90 19.62 6.92
C PHE A 253 -4.08 18.97 7.66
N CYS A 254 -3.93 18.62 8.93
CA CYS A 254 -4.93 17.92 9.73
C CYS A 254 -6.09 18.85 10.17
N THR A 255 -6.76 19.48 9.20
CA THR A 255 -7.97 20.29 9.41
C THR A 255 -9.13 19.78 8.55
N PRO A 256 -10.39 19.94 8.98
CA PRO A 256 -11.54 19.57 8.17
C PRO A 256 -11.52 20.23 6.78
N GLU A 257 -11.13 21.50 6.71
CA GLU A 257 -11.07 22.27 5.46
C GLU A 257 -10.15 21.62 4.44
N HIS A 258 -8.92 21.29 4.85
CA HIS A 258 -7.92 20.66 3.97
C HIS A 258 -8.34 19.25 3.55
N LEU A 259 -8.79 18.43 4.48
CA LEU A 259 -9.20 17.05 4.22
C LEU A 259 -10.39 16.99 3.24
N TRP A 260 -11.38 17.86 3.42
CA TRP A 260 -12.53 17.92 2.51
C TRP A 260 -12.18 18.54 1.16
N ALA A 261 -11.28 19.53 1.09
CA ALA A 261 -10.78 20.06 -0.18
C ALA A 261 -10.02 18.99 -0.96
N TYR A 262 -9.17 18.22 -0.29
CA TYR A 262 -8.45 17.11 -0.89
C TYR A 262 -9.37 15.99 -1.40
N ALA A 263 -10.37 15.62 -0.60
CA ALA A 263 -11.35 14.61 -1.01
C ALA A 263 -12.19 15.06 -2.22
N ARG A 264 -12.56 16.34 -2.28
CA ARG A 264 -13.22 16.92 -3.47
C ARG A 264 -12.33 16.87 -4.69
N LEU A 265 -11.06 17.28 -4.57
CA LEU A 265 -10.09 17.19 -5.66
C LEU A 265 -9.97 15.76 -6.19
N ALA A 266 -9.79 14.78 -5.29
CA ALA A 266 -9.69 13.38 -5.68
C ALA A 266 -10.95 12.89 -6.42
N ARG A 267 -12.15 13.24 -5.94
CA ARG A 267 -13.41 12.95 -6.62
C ARG A 267 -13.47 13.60 -8.00
N ASP A 268 -13.12 14.88 -8.09
CA ASP A 268 -13.21 15.66 -9.34
C ASP A 268 -12.17 15.17 -10.38
N TRP A 269 -11.05 14.58 -9.93
CA TRP A 269 -10.10 13.86 -10.78
C TRP A 269 -10.55 12.43 -11.12
N GLY A 270 -11.69 11.96 -10.59
CA GLY A 270 -12.18 10.60 -10.78
C GLY A 270 -11.30 9.54 -10.10
N VAL A 271 -10.53 9.93 -9.08
CA VAL A 271 -9.67 9.01 -8.34
C VAL A 271 -10.47 8.32 -7.24
N PRO A 272 -10.50 6.97 -7.24
CA PRO A 272 -11.38 6.22 -6.35
C PRO A 272 -10.80 5.96 -4.96
N PHE A 273 -9.50 6.21 -4.74
CA PHE A 273 -8.83 5.91 -3.47
C PHE A 273 -8.00 7.08 -2.97
N ILE A 274 -8.01 7.26 -1.65
CA ILE A 274 -7.08 8.12 -0.92
C ILE A 274 -6.39 7.27 0.15
N ARG A 275 -5.05 7.32 0.22
CA ARG A 275 -4.26 6.77 1.31
C ARG A 275 -3.69 7.90 2.15
N ILE A 276 -3.94 7.86 3.47
CA ILE A 276 -3.40 8.81 4.41
C ILE A 276 -2.26 8.14 5.18
N LEU A 277 -1.07 8.75 5.13
CA LEU A 277 0.11 8.39 5.89
C LEU A 277 0.39 9.44 6.96
N GLU A 278 0.96 9.00 8.08
CA GLU A 278 1.45 9.90 9.14
C GLU A 278 2.93 10.21 8.95
N PRO A 279 3.37 11.45 9.20
CA PRO A 279 4.78 11.79 9.18
C PRO A 279 5.53 11.06 10.29
N ARG A 280 6.79 10.73 10.06
CA ARG A 280 7.71 10.13 11.02
C ARG A 280 9.04 10.87 11.03
N ALA A 281 9.69 10.94 12.20
CA ALA A 281 10.96 11.62 12.38
C ALA A 281 12.14 10.80 11.85
N VAL A 282 12.12 10.52 10.53
CA VAL A 282 13.17 9.75 9.80
C VAL A 282 13.55 10.46 8.51
N GLY A 283 14.72 10.16 7.95
CA GLY A 283 15.23 10.78 6.74
C GLY A 283 15.27 12.30 6.85
N HIS A 284 14.64 13.02 5.91
CA HIS A 284 14.64 14.49 5.93
C HIS A 284 13.95 15.08 7.19
N TYR A 285 13.05 14.34 7.83
CA TYR A 285 12.43 14.72 9.11
C TYR A 285 13.21 14.22 10.35
N ALA A 286 14.38 13.61 10.18
CA ALA A 286 15.17 13.11 11.31
C ALA A 286 15.40 14.21 12.36
N ASN A 287 15.19 13.85 13.63
CA ASN A 287 15.33 14.74 14.78
C ASN A 287 14.36 15.95 14.81
N GLN A 288 13.29 15.94 14.02
CA GLN A 288 12.25 16.98 14.05
C GLN A 288 10.99 16.47 14.78
N ASP A 289 10.28 17.38 15.47
CA ASP A 289 8.97 17.10 16.08
C ASP A 289 7.86 17.20 15.04
N VAL A 290 7.69 16.12 14.25
CA VAL A 290 6.72 16.06 13.14
C VAL A 290 5.53 15.13 13.41
N GLU A 291 5.59 14.30 14.44
CA GLU A 291 4.54 13.31 14.70
C GLU A 291 3.22 13.99 15.07
N LEU A 292 2.11 13.37 14.65
CA LEU A 292 0.78 13.90 14.90
C LEU A 292 0.44 13.89 16.39
N ARG A 293 -0.24 14.93 16.84
CA ARG A 293 -0.81 15.04 18.19
C ARG A 293 -2.15 14.29 18.27
N PRO A 294 -2.61 13.92 19.47
CA PRO A 294 -3.93 13.30 19.62
C PRO A 294 -5.08 14.11 18.99
N SER A 295 -5.01 15.45 19.02
CA SER A 295 -5.97 16.33 18.34
C SER A 295 -6.00 16.15 16.84
N ASP A 296 -4.82 16.04 16.21
CA ASP A 296 -4.67 15.88 14.77
C ASP A 296 -5.21 14.51 14.32
N ILE A 297 -4.88 13.47 15.09
CA ILE A 297 -5.38 12.10 14.90
C ILE A 297 -6.91 12.06 15.01
N ALA A 298 -7.50 12.74 15.98
CA ALA A 298 -8.95 12.80 16.15
C ALA A 298 -9.64 13.41 14.93
N VAL A 299 -9.06 14.44 14.32
CA VAL A 299 -9.58 15.05 13.08
C VAL A 299 -9.54 14.05 11.92
N LEU A 300 -8.42 13.32 11.74
CA LEU A 300 -8.28 12.30 10.69
C LEU A 300 -9.26 11.14 10.87
N GLU A 301 -9.46 10.68 12.11
CA GLU A 301 -10.39 9.58 12.41
C GLU A 301 -11.86 10.01 12.24
N ASP A 302 -12.21 11.25 12.58
CA ASP A 302 -13.55 11.80 12.33
C ASP A 302 -13.82 11.94 10.83
N PHE A 303 -12.86 12.46 10.08
CA PHE A 303 -12.93 12.54 8.62
C PHE A 303 -13.11 11.14 8.00
N LEU A 304 -12.27 10.15 8.38
CA LEU A 304 -12.37 8.77 7.92
C LEU A 304 -13.77 8.19 8.18
N ARG A 305 -14.27 8.34 9.41
CA ARG A 305 -15.59 7.84 9.79
C ARG A 305 -16.68 8.50 8.94
N THR A 306 -16.62 9.81 8.76
CA THR A 306 -17.63 10.58 8.06
C THR A 306 -17.66 10.25 6.57
N ILE A 307 -16.52 10.30 5.88
CA ILE A 307 -16.44 10.04 4.43
C ILE A 307 -16.82 8.60 4.08
N GLN A 308 -16.53 7.64 4.97
CA GLN A 308 -16.84 6.24 4.74
C GLN A 308 -18.30 5.89 5.03
N ARG A 309 -18.89 6.42 6.12
CA ARG A 309 -20.19 5.98 6.62
C ARG A 309 -21.37 6.86 6.24
N ASN A 310 -21.16 8.16 6.01
CA ASN A 310 -22.25 9.06 5.70
C ASN A 310 -22.69 8.90 4.23
N PRO A 311 -23.97 8.56 3.96
CA PRO A 311 -24.47 8.37 2.60
C PRO A 311 -24.32 9.58 1.67
N THR A 312 -24.19 10.79 2.21
CA THR A 312 -23.92 12.01 1.44
C THR A 312 -22.61 11.92 0.67
N TYR A 313 -21.65 11.16 1.15
CA TYR A 313 -20.31 11.00 0.55
C TYR A 313 -20.12 9.65 -0.15
N ARG A 314 -21.21 9.01 -0.60
CA ARG A 314 -21.16 7.71 -1.27
C ARG A 314 -20.36 7.70 -2.57
N ASP A 315 -20.28 8.85 -3.26
CA ASP A 315 -19.55 9.09 -4.50
C ASP A 315 -18.13 9.61 -4.30
N TYR A 316 -17.74 9.82 -3.04
CA TYR A 316 -16.36 10.20 -2.68
C TYR A 316 -15.44 8.98 -2.60
N PRO A 317 -14.11 9.16 -2.81
CA PRO A 317 -13.14 8.09 -2.74
C PRO A 317 -13.24 7.24 -1.48
N ALA A 318 -12.85 5.97 -1.58
CA ALA A 318 -12.59 5.14 -0.42
C ALA A 318 -11.27 5.58 0.22
N VAL A 319 -11.29 5.82 1.54
CA VAL A 319 -10.11 6.30 2.29
C VAL A 319 -9.47 5.14 3.04
N ASP A 320 -8.16 4.97 2.86
CA ASP A 320 -7.29 4.08 3.61
C ASP A 320 -6.46 4.88 4.60
N TYR A 321 -6.70 4.68 5.91
CA TYR A 321 -5.93 5.25 7.00
C TYR A 321 -5.52 4.13 7.95
N TYR A 322 -4.49 3.39 7.55
CA TYR A 322 -4.07 2.17 8.22
C TYR A 322 -3.53 2.38 9.63
N ALA A 323 -2.98 3.55 9.93
CA ALA A 323 -2.49 3.90 11.27
C ALA A 323 -3.60 3.84 12.34
N ALA A 324 -4.86 4.13 11.99
CA ALA A 324 -5.99 3.96 12.89
C ALA A 324 -6.16 2.50 13.37
N TYR A 325 -5.91 1.53 12.49
CA TYR A 325 -5.91 0.12 12.86
C TYR A 325 -4.68 -0.26 13.70
N GLN A 326 -3.49 0.21 13.31
CA GLN A 326 -2.25 -0.08 14.02
C GLN A 326 -2.28 0.43 15.47
N ARG A 327 -2.92 1.57 15.73
CA ARG A 327 -3.12 2.08 17.10
C ARG A 327 -3.93 1.13 17.99
N LYS A 328 -4.78 0.27 17.41
CA LYS A 328 -5.60 -0.69 18.18
C LYS A 328 -4.95 -2.06 18.36
N VAL A 329 -4.12 -2.47 17.41
CA VAL A 329 -3.61 -3.85 17.37
C VAL A 329 -2.08 -3.94 17.43
N GLY A 330 -1.40 -2.80 17.48
CA GLY A 330 0.05 -2.72 17.40
C GLY A 330 0.57 -2.65 15.97
N CYS A 331 1.88 -2.53 15.83
CA CYS A 331 2.56 -2.48 14.54
C CYS A 331 2.36 -3.78 13.76
N SER A 332 1.95 -3.67 12.51
CA SER A 332 1.83 -4.79 11.56
C SER A 332 2.98 -4.92 10.57
N GLY A 333 4.01 -4.07 10.71
CA GLY A 333 5.30 -4.23 10.03
C GLY A 333 6.13 -5.37 10.63
N ALA A 334 7.45 -5.24 10.55
CA ALA A 334 8.41 -6.18 11.13
C ALA A 334 8.17 -7.65 10.71
N GLY A 335 7.87 -7.87 9.42
CA GLY A 335 7.60 -9.20 8.89
C GLY A 335 6.25 -9.81 9.33
N GLN A 336 5.40 -9.07 10.04
CA GLN A 336 4.06 -9.54 10.39
C GLN A 336 3.15 -9.57 9.14
N ARG A 337 2.93 -8.44 8.49
CA ARG A 337 2.13 -8.31 7.26
C ARG A 337 2.86 -7.62 6.14
N PHE A 338 3.80 -6.72 6.45
CA PHE A 338 4.62 -6.08 5.45
C PHE A 338 6.10 -6.00 5.85
N LEU A 339 6.93 -5.74 4.87
CA LEU A 339 8.37 -5.59 4.99
C LEU A 339 8.83 -4.57 3.95
N TYR A 340 9.93 -3.89 4.22
CA TYR A 340 10.59 -3.00 3.30
C TYR A 340 11.93 -3.56 2.84
N VAL A 341 12.21 -3.47 1.55
CA VAL A 341 13.53 -3.72 0.96
C VAL A 341 14.00 -2.42 0.34
N ASP A 342 15.16 -1.94 0.78
CA ASP A 342 15.73 -0.68 0.32
C ASP A 342 16.47 -0.80 -1.02
N THR A 343 17.05 0.30 -1.47
CA THR A 343 17.77 0.41 -2.75
C THR A 343 19.12 -0.33 -2.80
N ASP A 344 19.57 -0.87 -1.68
CA ASP A 344 20.77 -1.72 -1.56
C ASP A 344 20.41 -3.21 -1.47
N GLY A 345 19.11 -3.53 -1.47
CA GLY A 345 18.59 -4.87 -1.31
C GLY A 345 18.57 -5.34 0.14
N ASP A 346 18.65 -4.42 1.08
CA ASP A 346 18.62 -4.73 2.50
C ASP A 346 17.17 -4.74 3.02
N MET A 347 16.88 -5.71 3.88
CA MET A 347 15.54 -5.91 4.45
C MET A 347 15.40 -5.17 5.77
N HIS A 348 14.29 -4.44 5.93
CA HIS A 348 13.93 -3.64 7.09
C HIS A 348 12.51 -3.94 7.55
N ALA A 349 12.22 -3.71 8.82
CA ALA A 349 10.88 -3.91 9.39
C ALA A 349 9.81 -3.06 8.68
N CYS A 350 10.14 -1.82 8.33
CA CYS A 350 9.32 -0.91 7.52
C CYS A 350 10.20 0.24 6.99
N PRO A 351 9.69 1.11 6.08
CA PRO A 351 10.45 2.27 5.59
C PRO A 351 10.95 3.22 6.68
N PHE A 352 10.27 3.25 7.83
CA PHE A 352 10.63 4.13 8.96
C PHE A 352 11.54 3.46 9.99
N CYS A 353 11.79 2.16 9.88
CA CYS A 353 12.67 1.40 10.77
C CYS A 353 13.98 1.09 10.04
N GLN A 354 14.97 1.95 10.23
CA GLN A 354 16.24 1.94 9.46
C GLN A 354 17.19 0.78 9.81
N ASN A 355 16.89 -0.03 10.82
CA ASN A 355 17.73 -1.16 11.19
C ASN A 355 17.64 -2.29 10.16
N LYS A 356 18.76 -2.63 9.56
CA LYS A 356 18.92 -3.75 8.62
C LYS A 356 18.77 -5.09 9.33
N CYS A 357 17.95 -5.98 8.78
CA CYS A 357 17.79 -7.35 9.26
C CYS A 357 18.65 -8.36 8.48
N GLY A 358 18.86 -8.12 7.19
CA GLY A 358 19.60 -8.99 6.29
C GLY A 358 19.49 -8.51 4.86
N SER A 359 20.07 -9.26 3.92
CA SER A 359 20.00 -8.94 2.49
C SER A 359 19.00 -9.83 1.77
N ALA A 360 18.13 -9.25 0.96
CA ALA A 360 17.19 -9.96 0.08
C ALA A 360 17.89 -10.68 -1.08
N LEU A 361 19.10 -10.25 -1.44
CA LEU A 361 19.91 -10.90 -2.48
C LEU A 361 20.54 -12.21 -2.00
N CYS A 362 21.22 -12.18 -0.84
CA CYS A 362 22.08 -13.25 -0.38
C CYS A 362 21.53 -14.02 0.83
N GLY A 363 20.57 -13.44 1.55
CA GLY A 363 20.03 -13.99 2.78
C GLY A 363 18.80 -14.87 2.61
N SER A 364 18.43 -15.55 3.71
CA SER A 364 17.14 -16.21 3.84
C SER A 364 16.06 -15.20 4.24
N ILE A 365 15.06 -15.04 3.39
CA ILE A 365 13.89 -14.19 3.68
C ILE A 365 13.15 -14.70 4.93
N GLU A 366 12.98 -16.01 5.06
CA GLU A 366 12.29 -16.63 6.21
C GLU A 366 13.03 -16.38 7.52
N ALA A 367 14.37 -16.49 7.53
CA ALA A 367 15.19 -16.19 8.71
C ALA A 367 15.07 -14.72 9.13
N CYS A 368 15.08 -13.81 8.16
CA CYS A 368 14.90 -12.39 8.42
C CYS A 368 13.50 -12.08 8.96
N ILE A 369 12.44 -12.59 8.33
CA ILE A 369 11.07 -12.45 8.81
C ILE A 369 10.95 -12.97 10.25
N THR A 370 11.50 -14.15 10.53
CA THR A 370 11.48 -14.73 11.87
C THR A 370 12.20 -13.86 12.90
N THR A 371 13.33 -13.28 12.53
CA THR A 371 14.08 -12.36 13.39
C THR A 371 13.31 -11.08 13.67
N LEU A 372 12.73 -10.48 12.64
CA LEU A 372 11.91 -9.27 12.76
C LEU A 372 10.66 -9.50 13.61
N GLN A 373 10.00 -10.64 13.46
CA GLN A 373 8.82 -11.00 14.25
C GLN A 373 9.10 -11.18 15.74
N LYS A 374 10.34 -11.51 16.09
CA LYS A 374 10.81 -11.62 17.50
C LYS A 374 11.24 -10.29 18.08
N ALA A 375 11.59 -9.32 17.24
CA ALA A 375 11.93 -7.98 17.69
C ALA A 375 10.65 -7.24 18.11
N SER A 376 10.78 -6.33 19.09
CA SER A 376 9.70 -5.42 19.45
C SER A 376 9.27 -4.62 18.20
N GLY A 377 7.98 -4.39 18.06
CA GLY A 377 7.41 -3.60 16.97
C GLY A 377 7.80 -2.12 17.05
N CYS A 378 7.15 -1.29 16.24
CA CYS A 378 7.39 0.17 16.24
C CYS A 378 6.88 0.79 17.53
N HIS A 379 7.73 1.52 18.27
CA HIS A 379 7.38 2.21 19.53
C HIS A 379 6.18 3.16 19.39
N ALA A 380 5.94 3.70 18.21
CA ALA A 380 4.77 4.54 17.94
C ALA A 380 3.41 3.84 18.17
N TYR A 381 3.39 2.50 18.24
CA TYR A 381 2.19 1.68 18.40
C TYR A 381 2.29 0.68 19.56
N GLU A 382 3.30 0.78 20.43
CA GLU A 382 3.51 -0.20 21.54
C GLU A 382 2.66 0.08 22.79
N ASN A 383 2.05 1.27 22.93
CA ASN A 383 1.35 1.70 24.12
C ASN A 383 -0.09 2.18 23.85
N VAL A 384 -0.86 1.41 23.12
CA VAL A 384 -2.28 1.74 22.91
C VAL A 384 -3.17 0.64 23.45
#